data_cee7e83de26304096d93934a17aef892
#
_entry.id   cee7e83de26304096d93934a17aef892
#
_cell.length_a   1.000
_cell.length_b   1.000
_cell.length_c   1.000
_cell.angle_alpha   90.00
_cell.angle_beta   90.00
_cell.angle_gamma   90.00
#
_symmetry.space_group_name_H-M   'P 1'
#
loop_
_entity.id
_entity.type
_entity.pdbx_description
1 polymer ?
#
loop_
_entity_poly.entity_id
_entity_poly.type
_entity_poly.pdbx_seq_one_letter_code
_entity_poly.pdbx_strand_id
1 'polypeptide(L)'
;ETENRSSRKVIFPETTVFEKEEVRAKLHRRFVGAMGEELSHPELVDSLCPVWGKLYRRSLIQKSGARFVDLAEIGSYEDGFFNLEVFGKADRVVYLAAYLYHYRRDGSSSVTSGYNPRLYDQWQTLYDRMEAIIRSNQLGSEYEAALNNRIALGILGLGLNITVSTQSMGKKVKDIHRIIRQERYRKAYKNLPLHYFPIHWKLFYGCARHGFAFGVYALLTVIQRIISR
;
A
#
# COMPACT_ATOMS: atom_id res chain seq x y z
N GLU A 1 -19.92 0.78 -28.60
CA GLU A 1 -18.82 0.42 -27.70
C GLU A 1 -19.32 0.62 -26.27
N THR A 2 -19.58 -0.46 -25.54
CA THR A 2 -19.93 -0.42 -24.12
C THR A 2 -18.64 -0.18 -23.35
N GLU A 3 -18.35 1.07 -23.00
CA GLU A 3 -17.27 1.40 -22.08
C GLU A 3 -17.56 0.76 -20.72
N ASN A 4 -16.73 -0.20 -20.34
CA ASN A 4 -16.80 -0.86 -19.04
C ASN A 4 -16.24 0.11 -17.99
N ARG A 5 -17.12 0.98 -17.43
CA ARG A 5 -16.74 1.97 -16.41
C ARG A 5 -16.89 1.34 -15.03
N SER A 6 -15.77 0.98 -14.39
CA SER A 6 -15.78 0.68 -12.97
C SER A 6 -15.41 1.92 -12.17
N SER A 7 -16.28 2.37 -11.27
CA SER A 7 -15.98 3.44 -10.34
C SER A 7 -15.26 2.86 -9.10
N ARG A 8 -14.13 3.45 -8.67
CA ARG A 8 -13.56 3.15 -7.36
C ARG A 8 -14.47 3.71 -6.26
N LYS A 9 -14.61 2.98 -5.14
CA LYS A 9 -15.27 3.51 -3.94
C LYS A 9 -14.59 4.81 -3.51
N VAL A 10 -15.37 5.85 -3.26
CA VAL A 10 -14.88 7.07 -2.61
C VAL A 10 -14.46 6.74 -1.18
N ILE A 11 -13.36 7.32 -0.71
CA ILE A 11 -12.83 7.06 0.64
C ILE A 11 -13.65 7.81 1.68
N PHE A 12 -14.05 9.04 1.35
CA PHE A 12 -14.96 9.85 2.13
C PHE A 12 -16.23 10.10 1.31
N PRO A 13 -17.43 9.88 1.87
CA PRO A 13 -18.68 9.94 1.11
C PRO A 13 -19.03 11.36 0.65
N GLU A 14 -18.50 12.39 1.33
CA GLU A 14 -18.80 13.79 1.08
C GLU A 14 -17.52 14.60 0.83
N THR A 15 -17.68 15.71 0.11
CA THR A 15 -16.62 16.72 -0.02
C THR A 15 -16.30 17.27 1.36
N THR A 16 -15.05 17.13 1.78
CA THR A 16 -14.61 17.38 3.15
C THR A 16 -13.38 18.28 3.17
N VAL A 17 -13.37 19.25 4.08
CA VAL A 17 -12.19 20.06 4.39
C VAL A 17 -11.54 19.48 5.65
N PHE A 18 -10.27 19.15 5.55
CA PHE A 18 -9.44 18.70 6.67
C PHE A 18 -8.46 19.78 7.06
N GLU A 19 -8.30 20.03 8.34
CA GLU A 19 -7.37 21.04 8.85
C GLU A 19 -6.48 20.45 9.94
N LYS A 20 -5.22 20.91 9.97
CA LYS A 20 -4.20 20.61 11.02
C LYS A 20 -4.18 19.11 11.42
N GLU A 21 -4.65 18.83 12.63
CA GLU A 21 -4.62 17.48 13.19
C GLU A 21 -5.46 16.47 12.39
N GLU A 22 -6.55 16.93 11.75
CA GLU A 22 -7.33 16.06 10.89
C GLU A 22 -6.57 15.66 9.62
N VAL A 23 -5.81 16.59 9.01
CA VAL A 23 -4.92 16.26 7.89
C VAL A 23 -3.94 15.19 8.32
N ARG A 24 -3.35 15.33 9.51
CA ARG A 24 -2.38 14.40 10.06
C ARG A 24 -2.99 13.02 10.32
N ALA A 25 -4.09 12.95 11.04
CA ALA A 25 -4.70 11.70 11.48
C ALA A 25 -5.44 10.97 10.35
N LYS A 26 -6.20 11.70 9.52
CA LYS A 26 -7.10 11.10 8.54
C LYS A 26 -6.49 10.95 7.13
N LEU A 27 -5.45 11.73 6.79
CA LEU A 27 -4.83 11.71 5.46
C LEU A 27 -3.35 11.34 5.49
N HIS A 28 -2.52 12.13 6.20
CA HIS A 28 -1.07 11.94 6.20
C HIS A 28 -0.65 10.55 6.70
N ARG A 29 -1.21 10.09 7.82
CA ARG A 29 -0.93 8.77 8.36
C ARG A 29 -1.27 7.65 7.37
N ARG A 30 -2.32 7.80 6.54
CA ARG A 30 -2.72 6.78 5.55
C ARG A 30 -1.65 6.54 4.47
N PHE A 31 -0.79 7.52 4.16
CA PHE A 31 0.35 7.27 3.28
C PHE A 31 1.39 6.35 3.92
N VAL A 32 1.42 6.23 5.24
CA VAL A 32 2.23 5.22 5.92
C VAL A 32 1.55 3.86 5.92
N GLY A 33 0.27 3.80 6.30
CA GLY A 33 -0.48 2.54 6.30
C GLY A 33 -1.90 2.69 6.83
N ALA A 34 -2.69 1.63 6.68
CA ALA A 34 -4.07 1.53 7.16
C ALA A 34 -4.14 1.19 8.64
N MET A 35 -5.17 1.67 9.33
CA MET A 35 -5.45 1.37 10.74
C MET A 35 -6.96 1.21 10.99
N GLY A 36 -7.30 0.45 12.05
CA GLY A 36 -8.68 0.29 12.48
C GLY A 36 -9.59 -0.22 11.36
N GLU A 37 -10.74 0.43 11.17
CA GLU A 37 -11.72 0.07 10.13
C GLU A 37 -11.18 0.18 8.69
N GLU A 38 -10.10 0.94 8.45
CA GLU A 38 -9.47 0.98 7.13
C GLU A 38 -8.94 -0.39 6.69
N LEU A 39 -8.62 -1.27 7.65
CA LEU A 39 -8.15 -2.63 7.39
C LEU A 39 -9.26 -3.57 6.90
N SER A 40 -10.53 -3.18 7.03
CA SER A 40 -11.64 -3.95 6.47
C SER A 40 -11.63 -3.96 4.92
N HIS A 41 -10.93 -2.98 4.32
CA HIS A 41 -10.78 -2.82 2.88
C HIS A 41 -9.31 -2.69 2.47
N PRO A 42 -8.49 -3.75 2.61
CA PRO A 42 -7.06 -3.68 2.30
C PRO A 42 -6.76 -3.33 0.83
N GLU A 43 -7.71 -3.58 -0.07
CA GLU A 43 -7.63 -3.17 -1.48
C GLU A 43 -7.70 -1.65 -1.69
N LEU A 44 -8.14 -0.89 -0.68
CA LEU A 44 -8.25 0.58 -0.74
C LEU A 44 -7.10 1.30 -0.03
N VAL A 45 -6.16 0.58 0.56
CA VAL A 45 -5.06 1.18 1.37
C VAL A 45 -4.29 2.24 0.58
N ASP A 46 -4.05 1.99 -0.70
CA ASP A 46 -3.27 2.89 -1.55
C ASP A 46 -4.14 3.81 -2.44
N SER A 47 -5.44 3.89 -2.18
CA SER A 47 -6.37 4.69 -3.00
C SER A 47 -6.13 6.20 -2.95
N LEU A 48 -5.48 6.71 -1.88
CA LEU A 48 -5.04 8.11 -1.77
C LEU A 48 -3.66 8.36 -2.38
N CYS A 49 -2.90 7.33 -2.77
CA CYS A 49 -1.51 7.48 -3.17
C CYS A 49 -1.29 8.18 -4.51
N PRO A 50 -2.12 7.99 -5.56
CA PRO A 50 -1.84 8.59 -6.87
C PRO A 50 -1.75 10.11 -6.83
N VAL A 51 -0.73 10.69 -7.49
CA VAL A 51 -0.56 12.14 -7.60
C VAL A 51 -1.48 12.77 -8.65
N TRP A 52 -1.85 12.01 -9.69
CA TRP A 52 -2.70 12.49 -10.78
C TRP A 52 -4.13 12.90 -10.35
N GLY A 53 -4.60 12.47 -9.18
CA GLY A 53 -5.89 12.87 -8.61
C GLY A 53 -5.79 14.08 -7.66
N LYS A 54 -4.69 14.88 -7.71
CA LYS A 54 -4.45 15.95 -6.74
C LYS A 54 -3.97 17.24 -7.37
N LEU A 55 -4.32 18.36 -6.73
CA LEU A 55 -3.76 19.67 -7.01
C LEU A 55 -2.98 20.14 -5.78
N TYR A 56 -1.75 20.60 -6.00
CA TYR A 56 -0.85 21.03 -4.95
C TYR A 56 -0.51 22.52 -5.11
N ARG A 57 -0.49 23.25 -4.01
CA ARG A 57 0.13 24.58 -4.01
C ARG A 57 1.63 24.42 -4.21
N ARG A 58 2.21 25.11 -5.20
CA ARG A 58 3.64 25.07 -5.48
C ARG A 58 4.49 25.37 -4.25
N SER A 59 4.10 26.38 -3.46
CA SER A 59 4.79 26.74 -2.21
C SER A 59 4.81 25.60 -1.19
N LEU A 60 3.77 24.75 -1.12
CA LEU A 60 3.73 23.58 -0.25
C LEU A 60 4.77 22.55 -0.69
N ILE A 61 4.86 22.24 -1.98
CA ILE A 61 5.86 21.31 -2.52
C ILE A 61 7.27 21.84 -2.22
N GLN A 62 7.52 23.14 -2.45
CA GLN A 62 8.81 23.77 -2.15
C GLN A 62 9.15 23.70 -0.65
N LYS A 63 8.17 23.98 0.23
CA LYS A 63 8.33 23.90 1.69
C LYS A 63 8.60 22.49 2.17
N SER A 64 7.98 21.48 1.55
CA SER A 64 8.18 20.07 1.94
C SER A 64 9.55 19.54 1.54
N GLY A 65 10.14 20.07 0.48
CA GLY A 65 11.35 19.50 -0.13
C GLY A 65 11.14 18.16 -0.84
N ALA A 66 9.88 17.71 -0.96
CA ALA A 66 9.53 16.42 -1.50
C ALA A 66 10.07 16.20 -2.92
N ARG A 67 10.57 15.00 -3.15
CA ARG A 67 11.06 14.52 -4.44
C ARG A 67 10.52 13.13 -4.72
N PHE A 68 10.28 12.81 -5.99
CA PHE A 68 10.00 11.44 -6.37
C PHE A 68 11.25 10.58 -6.17
N VAL A 69 11.07 9.47 -5.48
CA VAL A 69 12.12 8.47 -5.32
C VAL A 69 12.14 7.60 -6.58
N ASP A 70 13.34 7.22 -7.03
CA ASP A 70 13.49 6.35 -8.19
C ASP A 70 12.82 4.97 -7.91
N LEU A 71 12.00 4.52 -8.86
CA LEU A 71 11.41 3.18 -8.82
C LEU A 71 12.46 2.07 -8.78
N ALA A 72 13.66 2.32 -9.32
CA ALA A 72 14.77 1.39 -9.21
C ALA A 72 15.21 1.15 -7.76
N GLU A 73 14.95 2.09 -6.84
CA GLU A 73 15.27 1.97 -5.41
C GLU A 73 14.15 1.30 -4.62
N ILE A 74 12.89 1.72 -4.84
CA ILE A 74 11.75 1.33 -3.99
C ILE A 74 10.73 0.42 -4.70
N GLY A 75 10.88 0.15 -5.99
CA GLY A 75 10.08 -0.79 -6.78
C GLY A 75 8.67 -0.30 -7.11
N SER A 76 8.05 0.44 -6.23
CA SER A 76 6.71 1.04 -6.37
C SER A 76 6.47 2.03 -5.23
N TYR A 77 5.32 2.70 -5.27
CA TYR A 77 4.89 3.61 -4.19
C TYR A 77 5.55 5.00 -4.21
N GLU A 78 6.17 5.41 -5.31
CA GLU A 78 6.79 6.72 -5.48
C GLU A 78 5.82 7.88 -5.25
N ASP A 79 4.59 7.74 -5.76
CA ASP A 79 3.47 8.66 -5.56
C ASP A 79 3.06 8.79 -4.09
N GLY A 80 2.92 7.64 -3.42
CA GLY A 80 2.55 7.60 -2.00
C GLY A 80 3.65 8.16 -1.11
N PHE A 81 4.91 7.90 -1.43
CA PHE A 81 6.06 8.43 -0.70
C PHE A 81 6.18 9.95 -0.89
N PHE A 82 6.02 10.45 -2.11
CA PHE A 82 5.95 11.89 -2.39
C PHE A 82 4.83 12.56 -1.59
N ASN A 83 3.63 11.97 -1.58
CA ASN A 83 2.51 12.47 -0.79
C ASN A 83 2.78 12.43 0.72
N LEU A 84 3.47 11.43 1.23
CA LEU A 84 3.86 11.36 2.64
C LEU A 84 4.68 12.60 3.04
N GLU A 85 5.64 13.02 2.22
CA GLU A 85 6.44 14.20 2.50
C GLU A 85 5.65 15.52 2.37
N VAL A 86 4.84 15.64 1.30
CA VAL A 86 4.06 16.88 1.05
C VAL A 86 2.98 17.08 2.11
N PHE A 87 2.20 16.05 2.42
CA PHE A 87 1.11 16.15 3.41
C PHE A 87 1.62 16.33 4.83
N GLY A 88 2.86 15.94 5.14
CA GLY A 88 3.51 16.24 6.41
C GLY A 88 3.72 17.74 6.68
N LYS A 89 3.58 18.59 5.65
CA LYS A 89 3.67 20.06 5.75
C LYS A 89 2.35 20.76 5.40
N ALA A 90 1.28 20.01 5.16
CA ALA A 90 -0.02 20.56 4.79
C ALA A 90 -0.86 20.85 6.03
N ASP A 91 -1.28 22.09 6.20
CA ASP A 91 -2.20 22.51 7.28
C ASP A 91 -3.68 22.38 6.87
N ARG A 92 -3.96 22.35 5.56
CA ARG A 92 -5.32 22.27 5.03
C ARG A 92 -5.38 21.49 3.75
N VAL A 93 -6.35 20.55 3.66
CA VAL A 93 -6.62 19.74 2.48
C VAL A 93 -8.12 19.71 2.22
N VAL A 94 -8.51 19.85 0.95
CA VAL A 94 -9.90 19.66 0.51
C VAL A 94 -9.97 18.36 -0.26
N TYR A 95 -10.78 17.43 0.21
CA TYR A 95 -11.16 16.23 -0.53
C TYR A 95 -12.45 16.46 -1.28
N LEU A 96 -12.45 16.22 -2.59
CA LEU A 96 -13.63 16.29 -3.43
C LEU A 96 -14.18 14.88 -3.66
N ALA A 97 -15.40 14.61 -3.19
CA ALA A 97 -16.08 13.33 -3.40
C ALA A 97 -16.69 13.28 -4.83
N ALA A 98 -15.82 13.38 -5.84
CA ALA A 98 -16.23 13.41 -7.25
C ALA A 98 -15.25 12.60 -8.13
N TYR A 99 -15.77 11.98 -9.17
CA TYR A 99 -14.98 11.26 -10.17
C TYR A 99 -14.56 12.22 -11.27
N LEU A 100 -13.34 12.77 -11.14
CA LEU A 100 -12.83 13.81 -12.05
C LEU A 100 -11.75 13.31 -12.99
N TYR A 101 -11.31 12.03 -12.85
CA TYR A 101 -10.22 11.48 -13.63
C TYR A 101 -10.56 10.10 -14.19
N HIS A 102 -10.31 9.90 -15.49
CA HIS A 102 -10.48 8.63 -16.17
C HIS A 102 -9.13 7.95 -16.38
N TYR A 103 -8.84 6.92 -15.59
CA TYR A 103 -7.61 6.15 -15.71
C TYR A 103 -7.74 5.07 -16.79
N ARG A 104 -6.97 5.18 -17.88
CA ARG A 104 -6.94 4.18 -18.96
C ARG A 104 -6.15 2.94 -18.53
N ARG A 105 -6.73 1.76 -18.78
CA ARG A 105 -6.10 0.46 -18.45
C ARG A 105 -5.77 -0.40 -19.67
N ASP A 106 -5.99 0.10 -20.85
CA ASP A 106 -5.80 -0.59 -22.13
C ASP A 106 -4.33 -0.62 -22.64
N GLY A 107 -3.40 -0.11 -21.85
CA GLY A 107 -1.97 -0.12 -22.16
C GLY A 107 -1.26 -1.42 -21.80
N SER A 108 -0.73 -2.12 -22.80
CA SER A 108 0.13 -3.30 -22.63
C SER A 108 1.48 -3.02 -21.93
N SER A 109 1.77 -1.77 -21.60
CA SER A 109 3.08 -1.28 -21.10
C SER A 109 3.04 -0.84 -19.63
N SER A 110 2.21 -1.46 -18.76
CA SER A 110 2.28 -1.14 -17.34
C SER A 110 3.63 -1.61 -16.76
N VAL A 111 4.39 -0.69 -16.19
CA VAL A 111 5.70 -0.94 -15.54
C VAL A 111 5.60 -1.99 -14.43
N THR A 112 4.39 -2.22 -13.90
CA THR A 112 4.12 -3.15 -12.78
C THR A 112 3.58 -4.51 -13.22
N SER A 113 3.46 -4.81 -14.54
CA SER A 113 2.80 -6.02 -15.03
C SER A 113 3.67 -7.28 -15.04
N GLY A 114 5.00 -7.15 -14.89
CA GLY A 114 5.97 -8.25 -14.94
C GLY A 114 6.51 -8.68 -13.57
N TYR A 115 7.12 -9.89 -13.53
CA TYR A 115 7.86 -10.34 -12.35
C TYR A 115 9.08 -9.45 -12.09
N ASN A 116 9.16 -8.86 -10.91
CA ASN A 116 10.31 -8.10 -10.45
C ASN A 116 11.08 -8.89 -9.37
N PRO A 117 12.25 -9.46 -9.67
CA PRO A 117 13.02 -10.25 -8.70
C PRO A 117 13.58 -9.42 -7.54
N ARG A 118 13.71 -8.10 -7.69
CA ARG A 118 14.24 -7.19 -6.66
C ARG A 118 13.16 -6.58 -5.77
N LEU A 119 11.87 -6.83 -6.04
CA LEU A 119 10.76 -6.14 -5.37
C LEU A 119 10.81 -6.28 -3.84
N TYR A 120 11.22 -7.43 -3.33
CA TYR A 120 11.37 -7.64 -1.88
C TYR A 120 12.39 -6.65 -1.28
N ASP A 121 13.60 -6.57 -1.86
CA ASP A 121 14.67 -5.71 -1.34
C ASP A 121 14.31 -4.21 -1.51
N GLN A 122 13.68 -3.86 -2.62
CA GLN A 122 13.16 -2.52 -2.88
C GLN A 122 12.13 -2.10 -1.83
N TRP A 123 11.23 -2.99 -1.44
CA TRP A 123 10.25 -2.69 -0.40
C TRP A 123 10.86 -2.63 1.00
N GLN A 124 11.96 -3.36 1.28
CA GLN A 124 12.71 -3.13 2.51
C GLN A 124 13.26 -1.69 2.54
N THR A 125 13.85 -1.22 1.43
CA THR A 125 14.32 0.17 1.30
C THR A 125 13.18 1.18 1.49
N LEU A 126 12.00 0.94 0.92
CA LEU A 126 10.82 1.78 1.12
C LEU A 126 10.43 1.87 2.61
N TYR A 127 10.38 0.72 3.29
CA TYR A 127 10.01 0.68 4.71
C TYR A 127 11.06 1.37 5.59
N ASP A 128 12.34 1.22 5.29
CA ASP A 128 13.43 1.90 6.01
C ASP A 128 13.33 3.42 5.85
N ARG A 129 13.02 3.91 4.65
CA ARG A 129 12.76 5.33 4.39
C ARG A 129 11.55 5.86 5.15
N MET A 130 10.44 5.10 5.20
CA MET A 130 9.26 5.47 5.99
C MET A 130 9.58 5.51 7.49
N GLU A 131 10.32 4.54 8.02
CA GLU A 131 10.78 4.54 9.41
C GLU A 131 11.64 5.77 9.71
N ALA A 132 12.53 6.15 8.81
CA ALA A 132 13.36 7.35 8.96
C ALA A 132 12.51 8.63 9.04
N ILE A 133 11.48 8.77 8.18
CA ILE A 133 10.54 9.90 8.23
C ILE A 133 9.78 9.92 9.56
N ILE A 134 9.27 8.76 10.02
CA ILE A 134 8.53 8.66 11.28
C ILE A 134 9.41 9.11 12.45
N ARG A 135 10.64 8.65 12.51
CA ARG A 135 11.59 8.99 13.58
C ARG A 135 12.03 10.45 13.52
N SER A 136 12.46 10.93 12.35
CA SER A 136 12.98 12.30 12.20
C SER A 136 11.93 13.38 12.47
N ASN A 137 10.65 13.10 12.16
CA ASN A 137 9.55 14.00 12.42
C ASN A 137 8.80 13.70 13.73
N GLN A 138 9.25 12.73 14.54
CA GLN A 138 8.63 12.34 15.81
C GLN A 138 7.12 12.10 15.70
N LEU A 139 6.70 11.35 14.65
CA LEU A 139 5.28 11.20 14.33
C LEU A 139 4.51 10.33 15.33
N GLY A 140 5.21 9.54 16.16
CA GLY A 140 4.61 8.78 17.26
C GLY A 140 4.12 7.38 16.88
N SER A 141 3.62 6.67 17.90
CA SER A 141 3.29 5.24 17.85
C SER A 141 2.18 4.88 16.86
N GLU A 142 1.27 5.82 16.56
CA GLU A 142 0.21 5.60 15.57
C GLU A 142 0.79 5.37 14.17
N TYR A 143 1.82 6.15 13.80
CA TYR A 143 2.51 5.97 12.51
C TYR A 143 3.36 4.69 12.48
N GLU A 144 3.97 4.32 13.60
CA GLU A 144 4.68 3.05 13.73
C GLU A 144 3.73 1.86 13.56
N ALA A 145 2.53 1.92 14.15
CA ALA A 145 1.50 0.91 13.99
C ALA A 145 0.97 0.85 12.55
N ALA A 146 0.78 2.01 11.90
CA ALA A 146 0.38 2.09 10.49
C ALA A 146 1.44 1.46 9.57
N LEU A 147 2.73 1.75 9.79
CA LEU A 147 3.82 1.12 9.04
C LEU A 147 3.87 -0.38 9.28
N ASN A 148 3.69 -0.82 10.53
CA ASN A 148 3.62 -2.24 10.86
C ASN A 148 2.51 -2.95 10.06
N ASN A 149 1.33 -2.35 9.98
CA ASN A 149 0.23 -2.89 9.18
C ASN A 149 0.58 -2.90 7.68
N ARG A 150 1.21 -1.85 7.13
CA ARG A 150 1.68 -1.82 5.74
C ARG A 150 2.65 -2.97 5.44
N ILE A 151 3.61 -3.21 6.32
CA ILE A 151 4.55 -4.32 6.17
C ILE A 151 3.81 -5.66 6.14
N ALA A 152 2.87 -5.87 7.07
CA ALA A 152 2.07 -7.10 7.10
C ALA A 152 1.23 -7.29 5.83
N LEU A 153 0.60 -6.21 5.33
CA LEU A 153 -0.19 -6.21 4.09
C LEU A 153 0.69 -6.43 2.85
N GLY A 154 1.96 -6.09 2.91
CA GLY A 154 2.92 -6.18 1.81
C GLY A 154 3.09 -7.60 1.25
N ILE A 155 2.80 -8.66 2.02
CA ILE A 155 2.85 -10.02 1.49
C ILE A 155 1.88 -10.24 0.32
N LEU A 156 0.78 -9.50 0.24
CA LEU A 156 -0.14 -9.57 -0.89
C LEU A 156 0.56 -9.17 -2.19
N GLY A 157 1.18 -8.00 -2.24
CA GLY A 157 1.90 -7.52 -3.43
C GLY A 157 3.13 -8.36 -3.76
N LEU A 158 3.98 -8.66 -2.75
CA LEU A 158 5.17 -9.51 -2.93
C LEU A 158 4.79 -10.92 -3.38
N GLY A 159 3.73 -11.47 -2.82
CA GLY A 159 3.24 -12.79 -3.18
C GLY A 159 2.64 -12.83 -4.59
N LEU A 160 1.85 -11.83 -4.99
CA LEU A 160 1.35 -11.70 -6.36
C LEU A 160 2.51 -11.58 -7.36
N ASN A 161 3.53 -10.79 -7.06
CA ASN A 161 4.75 -10.73 -7.87
C ASN A 161 5.43 -12.10 -8.02
N ILE A 162 5.49 -12.91 -6.95
CA ILE A 162 6.03 -14.27 -7.02
C ILE A 162 5.14 -15.18 -7.87
N THR A 163 3.80 -15.06 -7.79
CA THR A 163 2.89 -15.94 -8.54
C THR A 163 3.02 -15.79 -10.05
N VAL A 164 3.32 -14.59 -10.56
CA VAL A 164 3.50 -14.34 -12.00
C VAL A 164 4.88 -14.74 -12.53
N SER A 165 5.83 -15.14 -11.67
CA SER A 165 7.13 -15.63 -12.10
C SER A 165 7.01 -16.97 -12.85
N THR A 166 8.03 -17.30 -13.64
CA THR A 166 8.13 -18.59 -14.37
C THR A 166 8.65 -19.75 -13.50
N GLN A 167 8.91 -19.50 -12.21
CA GLN A 167 9.45 -20.50 -11.29
C GLN A 167 8.46 -21.63 -11.00
N SER A 168 8.98 -22.81 -10.60
CA SER A 168 8.17 -23.94 -10.14
C SER A 168 7.36 -23.58 -8.88
N MET A 169 6.22 -24.25 -8.68
CA MET A 169 5.36 -24.06 -7.50
C MET A 169 6.15 -24.22 -6.19
N GLY A 170 6.98 -25.25 -6.08
CA GLY A 170 7.79 -25.47 -4.89
C GLY A 170 8.72 -24.31 -4.57
N LYS A 171 9.32 -23.69 -5.60
CA LYS A 171 10.17 -22.51 -5.43
C LYS A 171 9.37 -21.28 -5.01
N LYS A 172 8.18 -21.05 -5.61
CA LYS A 172 7.27 -19.97 -5.22
C LYS A 172 6.85 -20.06 -3.76
N VAL A 173 6.45 -21.26 -3.31
CA VAL A 173 6.08 -21.52 -1.91
C VAL A 173 7.29 -21.29 -0.98
N LYS A 174 8.49 -21.73 -1.37
CA LYS A 174 9.72 -21.50 -0.60
C LYS A 174 10.05 -20.00 -0.47
N ASP A 175 9.88 -19.23 -1.54
CA ASP A 175 10.15 -17.79 -1.51
C ASP A 175 9.12 -17.05 -0.64
N ILE A 176 7.83 -17.39 -0.72
CA ILE A 176 6.80 -16.89 0.20
C ILE A 176 7.14 -17.24 1.65
N HIS A 177 7.51 -18.51 1.91
CA HIS A 177 7.91 -18.95 3.25
C HIS A 177 9.07 -18.11 3.79
N ARG A 178 10.12 -17.87 2.98
CA ARG A 178 11.25 -17.04 3.35
C ARG A 178 10.81 -15.64 3.77
N ILE A 179 9.89 -15.00 3.02
CA ILE A 179 9.40 -13.66 3.34
C ILE A 179 8.64 -13.65 4.66
N ILE A 180 7.62 -14.50 4.82
CA ILE A 180 6.76 -14.48 6.00
C ILE A 180 7.51 -14.88 7.29
N ARG A 181 8.69 -15.52 7.17
CA ARG A 181 9.55 -15.89 8.29
C ARG A 181 10.60 -14.84 8.64
N GLN A 182 10.81 -13.81 7.83
CA GLN A 182 11.68 -12.69 8.18
C GLN A 182 11.19 -11.99 9.45
N GLU A 183 12.12 -11.55 10.29
CA GLU A 183 11.81 -10.94 11.58
C GLU A 183 10.83 -9.77 11.48
N ARG A 184 11.07 -8.86 10.50
CA ARG A 184 10.21 -7.70 10.25
C ARG A 184 8.75 -8.13 9.98
N TYR A 185 8.53 -9.15 9.14
CA TYR A 185 7.20 -9.66 8.83
C TYR A 185 6.57 -10.41 10.00
N ARG A 186 7.34 -11.22 10.72
CA ARG A 186 6.86 -11.91 11.93
C ARG A 186 6.39 -10.91 12.98
N LYS A 187 7.15 -9.85 13.24
CA LYS A 187 6.76 -8.75 14.13
C LYS A 187 5.49 -8.08 13.62
N ALA A 188 5.43 -7.80 12.32
CA ALA A 188 4.27 -7.17 11.68
C ALA A 188 2.99 -8.02 11.86
N TYR A 189 3.05 -9.32 11.59
CA TYR A 189 1.88 -10.21 11.75
C TYR A 189 1.47 -10.37 13.22
N LYS A 190 2.40 -10.40 14.16
CA LYS A 190 2.08 -10.48 15.59
C LYS A 190 1.18 -9.33 16.02
N ASN A 191 1.45 -8.14 15.51
CA ASN A 191 0.77 -6.91 15.87
C ASN A 191 -0.41 -6.55 14.96
N LEU A 192 -0.63 -7.28 13.85
CA LEU A 192 -1.73 -6.99 12.92
C LEU A 192 -3.08 -7.30 13.56
N PRO A 193 -4.01 -6.32 13.67
CA PRO A 193 -5.30 -6.50 14.31
C PRO A 193 -6.30 -7.20 13.38
N LEU A 194 -6.25 -8.54 13.31
CA LEU A 194 -7.06 -9.33 12.38
C LEU A 194 -8.58 -9.19 12.55
N HIS A 195 -9.05 -8.68 13.70
CA HIS A 195 -10.49 -8.54 13.94
C HIS A 195 -11.18 -7.54 13.01
N TYR A 196 -10.45 -6.55 12.47
CA TYR A 196 -11.00 -5.60 11.50
C TYR A 196 -11.21 -6.21 10.10
N PHE A 197 -10.53 -7.30 9.77
CA PHE A 197 -10.60 -7.85 8.42
C PHE A 197 -11.86 -8.70 8.19
N PRO A 198 -12.44 -8.70 6.97
CA PRO A 198 -13.39 -9.70 6.52
C PRO A 198 -12.79 -11.12 6.57
N ILE A 199 -13.65 -12.13 6.62
CA ILE A 199 -13.25 -13.53 6.86
C ILE A 199 -12.19 -14.04 5.88
N HIS A 200 -12.30 -13.69 4.59
CA HIS A 200 -11.34 -14.13 3.57
C HIS A 200 -9.95 -13.53 3.78
N TRP A 201 -9.85 -12.26 4.20
CA TRP A 201 -8.58 -11.62 4.57
C TRP A 201 -8.05 -12.12 5.91
N LYS A 202 -8.93 -12.43 6.89
CA LYS A 202 -8.53 -13.11 8.13
C LYS A 202 -7.85 -14.43 7.85
N LEU A 203 -8.41 -15.23 6.92
CA LEU A 203 -7.80 -16.49 6.52
C LEU A 203 -6.43 -16.27 5.86
N PHE A 204 -6.33 -15.34 4.93
CA PHE A 204 -5.09 -15.04 4.21
C PHE A 204 -3.96 -14.60 5.16
N TYR A 205 -4.21 -13.55 5.96
CA TYR A 205 -3.21 -13.04 6.91
C TYR A 205 -3.01 -13.99 8.09
N GLY A 206 -3.99 -14.79 8.43
CA GLY A 206 -3.87 -15.89 9.39
C GLY A 206 -2.87 -16.93 8.93
N CYS A 207 -2.96 -17.40 7.67
CA CYS A 207 -1.95 -18.29 7.08
C CYS A 207 -0.55 -17.67 7.15
N ALA A 208 -0.40 -16.39 6.80
CA ALA A 208 0.87 -15.69 6.87
C ALA A 208 1.43 -15.61 8.31
N ARG A 209 0.57 -15.25 9.29
CA ARG A 209 0.91 -15.17 10.72
C ARG A 209 1.43 -16.50 11.26
N HIS A 210 0.80 -17.61 10.89
CA HIS A 210 1.21 -18.94 11.34
C HIS A 210 2.34 -19.55 10.49
N GLY A 211 2.79 -18.85 9.44
CA GLY A 211 3.88 -19.32 8.57
C GLY A 211 3.46 -20.42 7.59
N PHE A 212 2.15 -20.57 7.33
CA PHE A 212 1.61 -21.54 6.39
C PHE A 212 1.70 -21.02 4.95
N ALA A 213 2.92 -21.09 4.38
CA ALA A 213 3.25 -20.53 3.08
C ALA A 213 2.44 -21.13 1.92
N PHE A 214 2.13 -22.45 1.98
CA PHE A 214 1.31 -23.09 0.97
C PHE A 214 -0.11 -22.51 0.94
N GLY A 215 -0.71 -22.26 2.11
CA GLY A 215 -2.02 -21.63 2.22
C GLY A 215 -2.01 -20.21 1.64
N VAL A 216 -0.96 -19.43 1.96
CA VAL A 216 -0.77 -18.08 1.35
C VAL A 216 -0.67 -18.18 -0.16
N TYR A 217 0.15 -19.11 -0.71
CA TYR A 217 0.31 -19.31 -2.15
C TYR A 217 -0.99 -19.69 -2.84
N ALA A 218 -1.75 -20.63 -2.26
CA ALA A 218 -3.03 -21.08 -2.82
C ALA A 218 -4.03 -19.91 -2.92
N LEU A 219 -4.17 -19.12 -1.86
CA LEU A 219 -5.04 -17.95 -1.84
C LEU A 219 -4.58 -16.86 -2.82
N LEU A 220 -3.27 -16.61 -2.93
CA LEU A 220 -2.72 -15.70 -3.94
C LEU A 220 -3.04 -16.14 -5.37
N THR A 221 -2.99 -17.44 -5.64
CA THR A 221 -3.32 -17.99 -6.97
C THR A 221 -4.80 -17.75 -7.31
N VAL A 222 -5.69 -17.84 -6.32
CA VAL A 222 -7.12 -17.52 -6.50
C VAL A 222 -7.29 -16.02 -6.77
N ILE A 223 -6.65 -15.17 -5.96
CA ILE A 223 -6.70 -13.70 -6.12
C ILE A 223 -6.17 -13.30 -7.50
N GLN A 224 -5.04 -13.87 -7.93
CA GLN A 224 -4.46 -13.61 -9.26
C GLN A 224 -5.45 -13.92 -10.39
N ARG A 225 -6.18 -15.04 -10.31
CA ARG A 225 -7.20 -15.41 -11.31
C ARG A 225 -8.38 -14.44 -11.35
N ILE A 226 -8.76 -13.87 -10.21
CA ILE A 226 -9.85 -12.87 -10.12
C ILE A 226 -9.41 -11.54 -10.75
N ILE A 227 -8.16 -11.11 -10.49
CA ILE A 227 -7.63 -9.84 -11.01
C ILE A 227 -7.35 -9.91 -12.53
N SER A 228 -7.00 -11.10 -13.06
CA SER A 228 -6.67 -11.32 -14.47
C SER A 228 -7.90 -11.50 -15.38
N ARG A 229 -9.10 -11.49 -14.83
CA ARG A 229 -10.38 -11.51 -15.56
C ARG A 229 -10.92 -10.09 -15.77
#